data_a8b28ac0e0af0b5e5003aab2f4adb6d8
#
_entry.id   a8b28ac0e0af0b5e5003aab2f4adb6d8
#
_cell.length_a   1.000
_cell.length_b   1.000
_cell.length_c   1.000
_cell.angle_alpha   90.00
_cell.angle_beta   90.00
_cell.angle_gamma   90.00
#
_symmetry.space_group_name_H-M   'P 1'
#
loop_
_entity.id
_entity.type
_entity.pdbx_description
1 polymer ?
#
loop_
_entity_poly.entity_id
_entity_poly.type
_entity_poly.pdbx_seq_one_letter_code
_entity_poly.pdbx_strand_id
1 'polypeptide(L)'
;MNVNIKLNSQGFRNNMDIDIEKKKILMLGDSMTLGWGSIETFSTHLEKNINQDIQVLNAGIGNTNTYMQINNFFTNFVKYDFDVIILNFFINDFENVKIKNVNFIKKNFYSYTYIENMMNKILIKLSLNDNWENFYKKTFTDEKFVNKSLNEIIKLNNYCKKNNILLIINNIPELRNLKSYKFSSETQIIKNFSKENDITFIDSYDILKNHTEETLWVSKQDPHANDKAHLLISKFLKKKLEGRIN
;
A
#
# COMPACT_ATOMS: atom_id res chain seq x y z
N MET A 1 -4.81 -16.96 10.45
CA MET A 1 -4.64 -17.70 9.18
C MET A 1 -3.17 -17.62 8.80
N ASN A 2 -2.49 -18.73 8.60
CA ASN A 2 -1.08 -18.70 8.17
C ASN A 2 -1.08 -18.69 6.64
N VAL A 3 -0.75 -17.54 6.03
CA VAL A 3 -0.59 -17.42 4.59
C VAL A 3 0.90 -17.41 4.28
N ASN A 4 1.34 -18.33 3.41
CA ASN A 4 2.72 -18.33 2.93
C ASN A 4 2.87 -17.31 1.80
N ILE A 5 3.67 -16.28 2.03
CA ILE A 5 4.03 -15.31 1.01
C ILE A 5 5.22 -15.87 0.24
N LYS A 6 5.03 -16.10 -1.06
CA LYS A 6 6.07 -16.55 -1.97
C LYS A 6 6.52 -15.38 -2.84
N LEU A 7 7.84 -15.22 -2.97
CA LEU A 7 8.44 -14.25 -3.88
C LEU A 7 9.07 -15.00 -5.06
N ASN A 8 9.05 -14.37 -6.24
CA ASN A 8 9.80 -14.85 -7.41
C ASN A 8 11.30 -14.56 -7.26
N SER A 9 12.11 -14.92 -8.27
CA SER A 9 13.57 -14.74 -8.22
C SER A 9 14.02 -13.27 -8.18
N GLN A 10 13.16 -12.34 -8.63
CA GLN A 10 13.43 -10.90 -8.63
C GLN A 10 12.89 -10.18 -7.38
N GLY A 11 12.23 -10.91 -6.45
CA GLY A 11 11.74 -10.35 -5.19
C GLY A 11 10.31 -9.79 -5.22
N PHE A 12 9.55 -10.02 -6.29
CA PHE A 12 8.13 -9.67 -6.37
C PHE A 12 7.26 -10.78 -5.79
N ARG A 13 6.14 -10.41 -5.14
CA ARG A 13 5.11 -11.38 -4.73
C ARG A 13 4.32 -11.87 -5.95
N ASN A 14 4.99 -12.63 -6.79
CA ASN A 14 4.48 -13.25 -8.01
C ASN A 14 4.90 -14.72 -8.07
N ASN A 15 4.13 -15.56 -8.77
CA ASN A 15 4.49 -16.96 -8.99
C ASN A 15 5.55 -17.13 -10.09
N MET A 16 5.54 -16.24 -11.08
CA MET A 16 6.41 -16.25 -12.24
C MET A 16 7.41 -15.11 -12.17
N ASP A 17 8.56 -15.31 -12.77
CA ASP A 17 9.56 -14.27 -12.99
C ASP A 17 9.10 -13.27 -14.05
N ILE A 18 9.84 -12.16 -14.19
CA ILE A 18 9.54 -11.12 -15.17
C ILE A 18 9.60 -11.72 -16.59
N ASP A 19 8.52 -11.52 -17.32
CA ASP A 19 8.45 -11.83 -18.75
C ASP A 19 8.82 -10.57 -19.54
N ILE A 20 9.94 -10.65 -20.29
CA ILE A 20 10.47 -9.52 -21.05
C ILE A 20 9.60 -9.12 -22.23
N GLU A 21 8.81 -10.06 -22.77
CA GLU A 21 7.95 -9.84 -23.94
C GLU A 21 6.65 -9.10 -23.58
N LYS A 22 6.28 -9.08 -22.29
CA LYS A 22 5.02 -8.47 -21.83
C LYS A 22 5.19 -7.03 -21.40
N LYS A 23 4.13 -6.24 -21.59
CA LYS A 23 3.96 -4.97 -20.88
C LYS A 23 3.90 -5.20 -19.38
N LYS A 24 4.39 -4.26 -18.61
CA LYS A 24 4.57 -4.45 -17.16
C LYS A 24 3.92 -3.34 -16.36
N ILE A 25 3.05 -3.75 -15.42
CA ILE A 25 2.51 -2.87 -14.38
C ILE A 25 3.24 -3.20 -13.07
N LEU A 26 3.93 -2.22 -12.50
CA LEU A 26 4.54 -2.34 -11.19
C LEU A 26 3.60 -1.80 -10.10
N MET A 27 3.34 -2.58 -9.06
CA MET A 27 2.60 -2.20 -7.88
C MET A 27 3.56 -1.93 -6.72
N LEU A 28 3.79 -0.66 -6.39
CA LEU A 28 4.52 -0.24 -5.19
C LEU A 28 3.53 -0.05 -4.03
N GLY A 29 3.97 -0.27 -2.80
CA GLY A 29 3.17 -0.03 -1.61
C GLY A 29 3.65 -0.82 -0.39
N ASP A 30 2.88 -0.77 0.67
CA ASP A 30 3.15 -1.36 1.98
C ASP A 30 2.58 -2.79 2.14
N SER A 31 2.15 -3.14 3.37
CA SER A 31 1.52 -4.42 3.70
C SER A 31 0.16 -4.64 3.01
N MET A 32 -0.56 -3.56 2.67
CA MET A 32 -1.82 -3.65 1.91
C MET A 32 -1.53 -4.11 0.48
N THR A 33 -0.47 -3.61 -0.15
CA THR A 33 -0.03 -4.04 -1.49
C THR A 33 0.60 -5.42 -1.46
N LEU A 34 1.46 -5.68 -0.47
CA LEU A 34 1.99 -7.02 -0.24
C LEU A 34 0.86 -8.04 -0.07
N GLY A 35 -0.31 -7.64 0.42
CA GLY A 35 -1.45 -8.50 0.69
C GLY A 35 -1.25 -9.35 1.94
N TRP A 36 -0.87 -8.69 3.05
CA TRP A 36 -0.70 -9.36 4.33
C TRP A 36 -1.99 -10.08 4.74
N GLY A 37 -1.87 -11.39 5.01
CA GLY A 37 -3.00 -12.23 5.39
C GLY A 37 -3.93 -12.68 4.26
N SER A 38 -3.69 -12.28 3.00
CA SER A 38 -4.46 -12.68 1.82
C SER A 38 -3.76 -13.78 1.04
N ILE A 39 -4.53 -14.70 0.47
CA ILE A 39 -4.03 -15.75 -0.44
C ILE A 39 -3.74 -15.12 -1.80
N GLU A 40 -4.70 -14.39 -2.36
CA GLU A 40 -4.57 -13.69 -3.64
C GLU A 40 -4.64 -12.18 -3.46
N THR A 41 -3.70 -11.47 -4.06
CA THR A 41 -3.63 -10.00 -3.99
C THR A 41 -4.39 -9.34 -5.13
N PHE A 42 -4.67 -8.03 -5.01
CA PHE A 42 -5.28 -7.29 -6.11
C PHE A 42 -4.39 -7.25 -7.37
N SER A 43 -3.06 -7.34 -7.21
CA SER A 43 -2.14 -7.50 -8.34
C SER A 43 -2.34 -8.84 -9.05
N THR A 44 -2.43 -9.95 -8.30
CA THR A 44 -2.69 -11.30 -8.86
C THR A 44 -4.06 -11.35 -9.56
N HIS A 45 -5.10 -10.79 -8.93
CA HIS A 45 -6.43 -10.71 -9.55
C HIS A 45 -6.43 -9.83 -10.80
N LEU A 46 -5.70 -8.70 -10.78
CA LEU A 46 -5.61 -7.81 -11.93
C LEU A 46 -4.92 -8.52 -13.10
N GLU A 47 -3.78 -9.20 -12.86
CA GLU A 47 -3.05 -9.95 -13.88
C GLU A 47 -3.92 -11.02 -14.52
N LYS A 48 -4.68 -11.79 -13.75
CA LYS A 48 -5.59 -12.82 -14.26
C LYS A 48 -6.73 -12.27 -15.14
N ASN A 49 -7.10 -11.02 -14.97
CA ASN A 49 -8.29 -10.42 -15.58
C ASN A 49 -7.99 -9.30 -16.58
N ILE A 50 -6.75 -8.83 -16.68
CA ILE A 50 -6.29 -7.86 -17.66
C ILE A 50 -5.87 -8.59 -18.96
N ASN A 51 -5.44 -7.84 -19.98
CA ASN A 51 -4.91 -8.44 -21.22
C ASN A 51 -3.74 -9.40 -20.91
N GLN A 52 -3.69 -10.55 -21.58
CA GLN A 52 -2.65 -11.58 -21.41
C GLN A 52 -1.23 -11.08 -21.73
N ASP A 53 -1.12 -10.02 -22.54
CA ASP A 53 0.16 -9.38 -22.89
C ASP A 53 0.67 -8.43 -21.79
N ILE A 54 -0.01 -8.36 -20.65
CA ILE A 54 0.35 -7.52 -19.51
C ILE A 54 0.68 -8.40 -18.32
N GLN A 55 1.84 -8.18 -17.70
CA GLN A 55 2.24 -8.76 -16.44
C GLN A 55 2.09 -7.72 -15.31
N VAL A 56 1.57 -8.15 -14.16
CA VAL A 56 1.40 -7.27 -12.98
C VAL A 56 2.33 -7.74 -11.87
N LEU A 57 3.30 -6.91 -11.54
CA LEU A 57 4.36 -7.20 -10.58
C LEU A 57 4.08 -6.56 -9.24
N ASN A 58 4.00 -7.36 -8.18
CA ASN A 58 3.74 -6.91 -6.82
C ASN A 58 5.04 -6.69 -6.05
N ALA A 59 5.42 -5.44 -5.88
CA ALA A 59 6.58 -4.99 -5.10
C ALA A 59 6.19 -4.43 -3.72
N GLY A 60 5.06 -4.83 -3.16
CA GLY A 60 4.63 -4.44 -1.82
C GLY A 60 5.56 -4.97 -0.74
N ILE A 61 5.90 -4.13 0.24
CA ILE A 61 6.77 -4.48 1.36
C ILE A 61 6.11 -4.02 2.67
N GLY A 62 5.83 -4.97 3.55
CA GLY A 62 5.22 -4.67 4.84
C GLY A 62 6.06 -3.72 5.69
N ASN A 63 5.38 -2.88 6.47
CA ASN A 63 6.01 -1.93 7.39
C ASN A 63 6.96 -0.92 6.70
N THR A 64 6.58 -0.44 5.52
CA THR A 64 7.29 0.59 4.78
C THR A 64 6.40 1.81 4.54
N ASN A 65 7.01 2.96 4.37
CA ASN A 65 6.36 4.20 3.95
C ASN A 65 6.71 4.52 2.48
N THR A 66 6.02 5.50 1.89
CA THR A 66 6.24 5.94 0.50
C THR A 66 7.71 6.23 0.17
N TYR A 67 8.45 6.91 1.08
CA TYR A 67 9.87 7.17 0.88
C TYR A 67 10.67 5.86 0.70
N MET A 68 10.43 4.86 1.55
CA MET A 68 11.14 3.58 1.50
C MET A 68 10.76 2.77 0.26
N GLN A 69 9.49 2.78 -0.13
CA GLN A 69 8.98 2.09 -1.32
C GLN A 69 9.61 2.63 -2.60
N ILE A 70 9.67 3.97 -2.74
CA ILE A 70 10.26 4.61 -3.92
C ILE A 70 11.78 4.45 -3.95
N ASN A 71 12.46 4.53 -2.80
CA ASN A 71 13.89 4.23 -2.74
C ASN A 71 14.19 2.78 -3.13
N ASN A 72 13.36 1.83 -2.70
CA ASN A 72 13.50 0.44 -3.12
C ASN A 72 13.33 0.28 -4.63
N PHE A 73 12.39 1.01 -5.24
CA PHE A 73 12.26 1.05 -6.70
C PHE A 73 13.56 1.50 -7.37
N PHE A 74 14.11 2.64 -6.98
CA PHE A 74 15.35 3.16 -7.58
C PHE A 74 16.57 2.29 -7.32
N THR A 75 16.62 1.57 -6.22
CA THR A 75 17.75 0.70 -5.86
C THR A 75 17.70 -0.64 -6.57
N ASN A 76 16.51 -1.26 -6.65
CA ASN A 76 16.41 -2.66 -7.04
C ASN A 76 15.64 -2.89 -8.34
N PHE A 77 14.69 -2.01 -8.70
CA PHE A 77 13.74 -2.29 -9.78
C PHE A 77 13.89 -1.35 -10.99
N VAL A 78 14.58 -0.23 -10.87
CA VAL A 78 14.79 0.75 -11.97
C VAL A 78 15.42 0.16 -13.23
N LYS A 79 16.10 -0.97 -13.11
CA LYS A 79 16.72 -1.71 -14.21
C LYS A 79 15.74 -2.49 -15.09
N TYR A 80 14.49 -2.60 -14.68
CA TYR A 80 13.45 -3.26 -15.46
C TYR A 80 12.59 -2.21 -16.15
N ASP A 81 12.14 -2.52 -17.35
CA ASP A 81 11.26 -1.65 -18.13
C ASP A 81 9.81 -1.85 -17.66
N PHE A 82 9.15 -0.76 -17.27
CA PHE A 82 7.75 -0.73 -16.88
C PHE A 82 6.97 0.22 -17.79
N ASP A 83 5.72 -0.15 -18.11
CA ASP A 83 4.79 0.71 -18.84
C ASP A 83 3.94 1.55 -17.89
N VAL A 84 3.63 0.98 -16.72
CA VAL A 84 2.83 1.62 -15.67
C VAL A 84 3.44 1.35 -14.30
N ILE A 85 3.50 2.39 -13.47
CA ILE A 85 3.79 2.26 -12.04
C ILE A 85 2.56 2.74 -11.26
N ILE A 86 2.03 1.88 -10.40
CA ILE A 86 0.95 2.21 -9.48
C ILE A 86 1.52 2.26 -8.07
N LEU A 87 1.61 3.47 -7.52
CA LEU A 87 1.93 3.70 -6.12
C LEU A 87 0.64 3.56 -5.30
N ASN A 88 0.50 2.47 -4.57
CA ASN A 88 -0.63 2.22 -3.71
C ASN A 88 -0.39 2.91 -2.37
N PHE A 89 -0.94 4.09 -2.25
CA PHE A 89 -0.82 4.92 -1.05
C PHE A 89 -1.81 4.46 0.03
N PHE A 90 -1.31 4.29 1.24
CA PHE A 90 -2.11 3.98 2.43
C PHE A 90 -1.88 5.05 3.51
N ILE A 91 -2.81 5.20 4.43
CA ILE A 91 -2.81 6.27 5.44
C ILE A 91 -1.55 6.34 6.31
N ASN A 92 -0.79 5.25 6.45
CA ASN A 92 0.46 5.21 7.21
C ASN A 92 1.71 5.60 6.38
N ASP A 93 1.57 5.93 5.12
CA ASP A 93 2.69 6.13 4.19
C ASP A 93 3.56 7.37 4.48
N PHE A 94 3.08 8.25 5.37
CA PHE A 94 3.88 9.35 5.91
C PHE A 94 4.47 9.06 7.30
N GLU A 95 4.28 7.84 7.81
CA GLU A 95 4.83 7.46 9.10
C GLU A 95 6.37 7.49 9.09
N ASN A 96 6.94 8.01 10.18
CA ASN A 96 8.37 7.86 10.45
C ASN A 96 8.66 6.42 10.90
N VAL A 97 8.78 5.52 9.94
CA VAL A 97 9.12 4.12 10.23
C VAL A 97 10.56 4.05 10.77
N LYS A 98 10.68 3.83 12.08
CA LYS A 98 11.98 3.54 12.71
C LYS A 98 12.24 2.04 12.58
N ILE A 99 13.37 1.68 11.99
CA ILE A 99 13.88 0.30 12.07
C ILE A 99 14.22 0.06 13.55
N LYS A 100 13.26 -0.51 14.30
CA LYS A 100 13.51 -0.92 15.68
C LYS A 100 14.36 -2.19 15.61
N ASN A 101 15.59 -2.12 16.09
CA ASN A 101 16.30 -3.33 16.48
C ASN A 101 15.43 -4.04 17.51
N VAL A 102 14.92 -5.20 17.16
CA VAL A 102 14.07 -5.98 18.07
C VAL A 102 14.96 -6.39 19.23
N ASN A 103 14.74 -5.82 20.43
CA ASN A 103 15.48 -6.17 21.62
C ASN A 103 15.45 -7.69 21.81
N PHE A 104 16.58 -8.26 22.25
CA PHE A 104 16.73 -9.70 22.54
C PHE A 104 15.54 -10.25 23.36
N ILE A 105 15.02 -9.46 24.31
CA ILE A 105 13.86 -9.81 25.13
C ILE A 105 12.58 -9.97 24.27
N LYS A 106 12.30 -9.04 23.35
CA LYS A 106 11.13 -9.14 22.44
C LYS A 106 11.22 -10.32 21.48
N LYS A 107 12.45 -10.66 21.06
CA LYS A 107 12.70 -11.77 20.14
C LYS A 107 12.48 -13.13 20.79
N ASN A 108 12.74 -13.24 22.11
CA ASN A 108 12.79 -14.54 22.81
C ASN A 108 11.66 -14.74 23.82
N PHE A 109 10.91 -13.69 24.21
CA PHE A 109 9.86 -13.79 25.23
C PHE A 109 8.54 -13.21 24.71
N TYR A 110 7.67 -14.06 24.21
CA TYR A 110 6.32 -13.69 23.76
C TYR A 110 5.48 -13.03 24.88
N SER A 111 5.68 -13.43 26.13
CA SER A 111 5.01 -12.84 27.29
C SER A 111 5.30 -11.35 27.45
N TYR A 112 6.50 -10.89 27.13
CA TYR A 112 6.85 -9.48 27.17
C TYR A 112 6.04 -8.66 26.15
N THR A 113 5.93 -9.15 24.92
CA THR A 113 5.13 -8.50 23.87
C THR A 113 3.64 -8.48 24.24
N TYR A 114 3.14 -9.55 24.88
CA TYR A 114 1.76 -9.61 25.36
C TYR A 114 1.48 -8.57 26.44
N ILE A 115 2.37 -8.44 27.45
CA ILE A 115 2.25 -7.45 28.52
C ILE A 115 2.34 -6.02 27.96
N GLU A 116 3.27 -5.74 27.04
CA GLU A 116 3.41 -4.43 26.39
C GLU A 116 2.12 -4.05 25.63
N ASN A 117 1.54 -4.98 24.89
CA ASN A 117 0.28 -4.77 24.18
C ASN A 117 -0.91 -4.54 25.13
N MET A 118 -0.95 -5.26 26.26
CA MET A 118 -1.97 -5.07 27.28
C MET A 118 -1.84 -3.70 27.94
N MET A 119 -0.63 -3.29 28.29
CA MET A 119 -0.36 -1.95 28.85
C MET A 119 -0.71 -0.84 27.86
N ASN A 120 -0.37 -0.98 26.59
CA ASN A 120 -0.75 -0.01 25.56
C ASN A 120 -2.28 0.15 25.46
N LYS A 121 -3.04 -0.96 25.50
CA LYS A 121 -4.51 -0.88 25.52
C LYS A 121 -5.05 -0.12 26.74
N ILE A 122 -4.44 -0.30 27.89
CA ILE A 122 -4.81 0.43 29.12
C ILE A 122 -4.46 1.92 28.97
N LEU A 123 -3.28 2.25 28.45
CA LEU A 123 -2.84 3.63 28.25
C LEU A 123 -3.72 4.37 27.23
N ILE A 124 -4.13 3.70 26.14
CA ILE A 124 -5.09 4.25 25.18
C ILE A 124 -6.44 4.50 25.86
N LYS A 125 -6.93 3.55 26.66
CA LYS A 125 -8.20 3.70 27.39
C LYS A 125 -8.18 4.85 28.40
N LEU A 126 -7.01 5.14 28.98
CA LEU A 126 -6.78 6.28 29.89
C LEU A 126 -6.43 7.57 29.14
N SER A 127 -6.51 7.61 27.80
CA SER A 127 -6.12 8.74 26.94
C SER A 127 -4.65 9.18 27.13
N LEU A 128 -3.80 8.31 27.63
CA LEU A 128 -2.36 8.56 27.80
C LEU A 128 -1.56 8.19 26.55
N ASN A 129 -2.12 7.37 25.65
CA ASN A 129 -1.58 7.09 24.32
C ASN A 129 -2.63 7.42 23.26
N ASP A 130 -2.17 7.79 22.08
CA ASP A 130 -3.04 8.03 20.94
C ASP A 130 -3.79 6.75 20.53
N ASN A 131 -5.07 6.93 20.19
CA ASN A 131 -5.76 5.89 19.44
C ASN A 131 -5.22 5.83 18.00
N TRP A 132 -5.54 4.76 17.28
CA TRP A 132 -5.04 4.55 15.91
C TRP A 132 -5.45 5.67 14.93
N GLU A 133 -6.63 6.29 15.10
CA GLU A 133 -7.08 7.41 14.25
C GLU A 133 -6.18 8.64 14.45
N ASN A 134 -5.95 9.02 15.70
CA ASN A 134 -5.09 10.15 16.01
C ASN A 134 -3.64 9.88 15.62
N PHE A 135 -3.17 8.65 15.80
CA PHE A 135 -1.84 8.23 15.36
C PHE A 135 -1.65 8.50 13.87
N TYR A 136 -2.55 8.01 13.00
CA TYR A 136 -2.44 8.24 11.56
C TYR A 136 -2.58 9.72 11.18
N LYS A 137 -3.52 10.46 11.78
CA LYS A 137 -3.65 11.90 11.52
C LYS A 137 -2.39 12.67 11.86
N LYS A 138 -1.71 12.33 12.94
CA LYS A 138 -0.43 12.95 13.33
C LYS A 138 0.67 12.74 12.30
N THR A 139 0.67 11.63 11.55
CA THR A 139 1.69 11.42 10.50
C THR A 139 1.60 12.47 9.40
N PHE A 140 0.41 13.02 9.14
CA PHE A 140 0.19 14.11 8.16
C PHE A 140 0.55 15.49 8.69
N THR A 141 0.77 15.66 9.99
CA THR A 141 1.21 16.93 10.59
C THR A 141 2.73 17.00 10.75
N ASP A 142 3.45 15.90 10.55
CA ASP A 142 4.91 15.89 10.54
C ASP A 142 5.43 16.34 9.16
N GLU A 143 5.52 17.66 8.99
CA GLU A 143 5.94 18.28 7.72
C GLU A 143 7.24 17.69 7.17
N LYS A 144 8.19 17.30 8.02
CA LYS A 144 9.48 16.73 7.59
C LYS A 144 9.29 15.43 6.83
N PHE A 145 8.45 14.51 7.36
CA PHE A 145 8.23 13.20 6.73
C PHE A 145 7.25 13.29 5.58
N VAL A 146 6.22 14.14 5.69
CA VAL A 146 5.31 14.46 4.58
C VAL A 146 6.10 14.98 3.40
N ASN A 147 6.88 16.06 3.58
CA ASN A 147 7.67 16.65 2.49
C ASN A 147 8.71 15.68 1.93
N LYS A 148 9.33 14.86 2.78
CA LYS A 148 10.28 13.83 2.33
C LYS A 148 9.59 12.82 1.40
N SER A 149 8.42 12.33 1.75
CA SER A 149 7.66 11.37 0.93
C SER A 149 7.13 12.02 -0.36
N LEU A 150 6.59 13.24 -0.28
CA LEU A 150 6.11 13.97 -1.45
C LEU A 150 7.23 14.27 -2.46
N ASN A 151 8.42 14.64 -1.98
CA ASN A 151 9.58 14.86 -2.82
C ASN A 151 10.02 13.58 -3.55
N GLU A 152 9.95 12.42 -2.91
CA GLU A 152 10.22 11.15 -3.60
C GLU A 152 9.14 10.81 -4.64
N ILE A 153 7.87 11.14 -4.40
CA ILE A 153 6.83 11.00 -5.43
C ILE A 153 7.12 11.91 -6.62
N ILE A 154 7.55 13.16 -6.40
CA ILE A 154 7.95 14.07 -7.49
C ILE A 154 9.12 13.48 -8.28
N LYS A 155 10.13 12.94 -7.58
CA LYS A 155 11.28 12.28 -8.22
C LYS A 155 10.83 11.07 -9.07
N LEU A 156 9.94 10.24 -8.56
CA LEU A 156 9.37 9.11 -9.30
C LEU A 156 8.57 9.62 -10.51
N ASN A 157 7.74 10.66 -10.35
CA ASN A 157 6.96 11.25 -11.43
C ASN A 157 7.84 11.78 -12.57
N ASN A 158 8.93 12.49 -12.21
CA ASN A 158 9.89 12.99 -13.19
C ASN A 158 10.60 11.86 -13.94
N TYR A 159 10.95 10.77 -13.23
CA TYR A 159 11.48 9.56 -13.84
C TYR A 159 10.47 8.94 -14.81
N CYS A 160 9.22 8.79 -14.38
CA CYS A 160 8.15 8.23 -15.21
C CYS A 160 7.91 9.07 -16.47
N LYS A 161 7.80 10.40 -16.35
CA LYS A 161 7.63 11.32 -17.48
C LYS A 161 8.78 11.20 -18.48
N LYS A 162 10.03 11.12 -17.99
CA LYS A 162 11.23 10.97 -18.85
C LYS A 162 11.26 9.66 -19.62
N ASN A 163 10.71 8.60 -19.06
CA ASN A 163 10.75 7.24 -19.62
C ASN A 163 9.42 6.79 -20.24
N ASN A 164 8.44 7.70 -20.43
CA ASN A 164 7.10 7.43 -20.96
C ASN A 164 6.34 6.37 -20.15
N ILE A 165 6.54 6.34 -18.85
CA ILE A 165 5.84 5.45 -17.91
C ILE A 165 4.62 6.17 -17.35
N LEU A 166 3.46 5.54 -17.35
CA LEU A 166 2.27 6.08 -16.69
C LEU A 166 2.37 5.91 -15.17
N LEU A 167 2.48 7.02 -14.43
CA LEU A 167 2.40 6.99 -12.97
C LEU A 167 0.95 7.18 -12.50
N ILE A 168 0.51 6.28 -11.61
CA ILE A 168 -0.79 6.34 -10.95
C ILE A 168 -0.57 6.30 -9.44
N ILE A 169 -1.26 7.16 -8.69
CA ILE A 169 -1.42 7.01 -7.24
C ILE A 169 -2.80 6.39 -6.99
N ASN A 170 -2.83 5.20 -6.41
CA ASN A 170 -4.05 4.55 -5.98
C ASN A 170 -4.16 4.65 -4.46
N ASN A 171 -5.10 5.45 -3.96
CA ASN A 171 -5.39 5.50 -2.54
C ASN A 171 -6.12 4.23 -2.11
N ILE A 172 -5.54 3.46 -1.20
CA ILE A 172 -6.18 2.35 -0.51
C ILE A 172 -6.71 2.89 0.82
N PRO A 173 -8.02 2.89 1.06
CA PRO A 173 -8.56 3.43 2.30
C PRO A 173 -8.22 2.53 3.49
N GLU A 174 -8.12 3.12 4.66
CA GLU A 174 -8.19 2.40 5.91
C GLU A 174 -9.58 1.75 6.03
N LEU A 175 -9.62 0.44 6.32
CA LEU A 175 -10.85 -0.34 6.15
C LEU A 175 -11.81 -0.29 7.36
N ARG A 176 -11.41 0.33 8.47
CA ARG A 176 -12.29 0.60 9.60
C ARG A 176 -13.08 1.89 9.35
N ASN A 177 -14.36 1.90 9.68
CA ASN A 177 -15.24 3.06 9.54
C ASN A 177 -15.41 3.57 8.08
N LEU A 178 -15.54 2.69 7.10
CA LEU A 178 -15.74 3.06 5.69
C LEU A 178 -17.01 3.90 5.49
N LYS A 179 -18.09 3.66 6.26
CA LYS A 179 -19.34 4.43 6.21
C LYS A 179 -19.19 5.86 6.76
N SER A 180 -18.30 6.05 7.73
CA SER A 180 -17.99 7.34 8.37
C SER A 180 -16.49 7.59 8.28
N TYR A 181 -15.99 7.64 7.04
CA TYR A 181 -14.56 7.64 6.76
C TYR A 181 -13.83 8.82 7.43
N LYS A 182 -12.89 8.50 8.29
CA LYS A 182 -12.21 9.45 9.18
C LYS A 182 -11.03 10.18 8.56
N PHE A 183 -10.57 9.72 7.38
CA PHE A 183 -9.36 10.20 6.72
C PHE A 183 -9.64 10.88 5.37
N SER A 184 -10.84 11.44 5.20
CA SER A 184 -11.21 12.14 3.96
C SER A 184 -10.35 13.37 3.71
N SER A 185 -9.93 14.08 4.77
CA SER A 185 -9.01 15.23 4.69
C SER A 185 -7.62 14.81 4.23
N GLU A 186 -7.10 13.73 4.78
CA GLU A 186 -5.79 13.19 4.44
C GLU A 186 -5.77 12.66 2.99
N THR A 187 -6.82 11.95 2.58
CA THR A 187 -7.00 11.53 1.19
C THR A 187 -7.03 12.73 0.24
N GLN A 188 -7.71 13.82 0.64
CA GLN A 188 -7.80 15.02 -0.19
C GLN A 188 -6.43 15.70 -0.39
N ILE A 189 -5.53 15.64 0.61
CA ILE A 189 -4.15 16.16 0.47
C ILE A 189 -3.44 15.43 -0.68
N ILE A 190 -3.47 14.10 -0.70
CA ILE A 190 -2.82 13.30 -1.76
C ILE A 190 -3.49 13.50 -3.12
N LYS A 191 -4.81 13.63 -3.14
CA LYS A 191 -5.56 13.91 -4.36
C LYS A 191 -5.19 15.27 -4.96
N ASN A 192 -5.10 16.31 -4.13
CA ASN A 192 -4.70 17.64 -4.57
C ASN A 192 -3.25 17.64 -5.07
N PHE A 193 -2.34 17.04 -4.30
CA PHE A 193 -0.94 16.87 -4.71
C PHE A 193 -0.81 16.16 -6.07
N SER A 194 -1.59 15.09 -6.26
CA SER A 194 -1.60 14.36 -7.54
C SER A 194 -2.03 15.25 -8.70
N LYS A 195 -3.10 16.04 -8.49
CA LYS A 195 -3.61 16.98 -9.49
C LYS A 195 -2.58 18.06 -9.83
N GLU A 196 -1.92 18.64 -8.83
CA GLU A 196 -0.91 19.70 -9.00
C GLU A 196 0.34 19.23 -9.76
N ASN A 197 0.61 17.92 -9.74
CA ASN A 197 1.78 17.30 -10.37
C ASN A 197 1.45 16.49 -11.64
N ASP A 198 0.23 16.59 -12.17
CA ASP A 198 -0.26 15.83 -13.33
C ASP A 198 -0.12 14.31 -13.17
N ILE A 199 -0.37 13.81 -11.95
CA ILE A 199 -0.39 12.38 -11.66
C ILE A 199 -1.83 11.88 -11.65
N THR A 200 -2.10 10.76 -12.32
CA THR A 200 -3.42 10.13 -12.28
C THR A 200 -3.72 9.63 -10.86
N PHE A 201 -4.84 10.07 -10.27
CA PHE A 201 -5.29 9.64 -8.95
C PHE A 201 -6.50 8.71 -9.07
N ILE A 202 -6.44 7.57 -8.39
CA ILE A 202 -7.54 6.61 -8.24
C ILE A 202 -7.81 6.47 -6.75
N ASP A 203 -9.10 6.50 -6.35
CA ASP A 203 -9.50 6.29 -4.95
C ASP A 203 -10.26 4.97 -4.82
N SER A 204 -9.59 3.94 -4.32
CA SER A 204 -10.22 2.64 -4.06
C SER A 204 -11.27 2.67 -2.96
N TYR A 205 -11.41 3.78 -2.21
CA TYR A 205 -12.54 4.00 -1.32
C TYR A 205 -13.87 3.90 -2.05
N ASP A 206 -13.95 4.39 -3.29
CA ASP A 206 -15.18 4.42 -4.09
C ASP A 206 -15.81 3.04 -4.29
N ILE A 207 -15.01 1.99 -4.41
CA ILE A 207 -15.53 0.62 -4.57
C ILE A 207 -15.77 -0.07 -3.22
N LEU A 208 -15.09 0.35 -2.15
CA LEU A 208 -15.14 -0.33 -0.85
C LEU A 208 -16.18 0.25 0.10
N LYS A 209 -16.51 1.56 0.00
CA LYS A 209 -17.38 2.30 0.93
C LYS A 209 -18.78 1.72 1.13
N ASN A 210 -19.30 0.98 0.15
CA ASN A 210 -20.64 0.39 0.21
C ASN A 210 -20.68 -1.03 0.79
N HIS A 211 -19.52 -1.55 1.20
CA HIS A 211 -19.42 -2.88 1.80
C HIS A 211 -19.40 -2.81 3.33
N THR A 212 -19.85 -3.88 3.97
CA THR A 212 -19.70 -4.04 5.41
C THR A 212 -18.23 -4.27 5.72
N GLU A 213 -17.66 -3.44 6.57
CA GLU A 213 -16.23 -3.29 6.84
C GLU A 213 -15.56 -4.60 7.25
N GLU A 214 -16.17 -5.32 8.21
CA GLU A 214 -15.63 -6.57 8.73
C GLU A 214 -15.58 -7.69 7.68
N THR A 215 -16.38 -7.59 6.61
CA THR A 215 -16.33 -8.55 5.49
C THR A 215 -15.13 -8.35 4.58
N LEU A 216 -14.38 -7.26 4.78
CA LEU A 216 -13.20 -6.88 4.01
C LEU A 216 -11.89 -7.13 4.77
N TRP A 217 -11.96 -7.50 6.05
CA TRP A 217 -10.79 -7.70 6.91
C TRP A 217 -10.30 -9.14 6.89
N VAL A 218 -9.01 -9.33 7.08
CA VAL A 218 -8.39 -10.65 7.29
C VAL A 218 -8.99 -11.32 8.53
N SER A 219 -9.18 -10.56 9.62
CA SER A 219 -9.86 -11.01 10.83
C SER A 219 -10.37 -9.81 11.65
N LYS A 220 -11.18 -10.08 12.68
CA LYS A 220 -11.66 -9.02 13.61
C LYS A 220 -10.53 -8.25 14.30
N GLN A 221 -9.37 -8.87 14.46
CA GLN A 221 -8.19 -8.27 15.09
C GLN A 221 -7.20 -7.68 14.09
N ASP A 222 -7.36 -8.01 12.81
CA ASP A 222 -6.46 -7.60 11.74
C ASP A 222 -7.25 -6.99 10.57
N PRO A 223 -7.32 -5.65 10.48
CA PRO A 223 -8.08 -4.94 9.45
C PRO A 223 -7.35 -4.84 8.10
N HIS A 224 -6.29 -5.61 7.87
CA HIS A 224 -5.73 -5.71 6.52
C HIS A 224 -6.77 -6.25 5.54
N ALA A 225 -6.62 -5.87 4.27
CA ALA A 225 -7.51 -6.31 3.20
C ALA A 225 -7.46 -7.84 3.03
N ASN A 226 -8.61 -8.49 3.06
CA ASN A 226 -8.74 -9.91 2.75
C ASN A 226 -8.93 -10.15 1.25
N ASP A 227 -9.02 -11.40 0.82
CA ASP A 227 -9.17 -11.79 -0.60
C ASP A 227 -10.37 -11.10 -1.28
N LYS A 228 -11.49 -10.88 -0.55
CA LYS A 228 -12.65 -10.15 -1.10
C LYS A 228 -12.33 -8.69 -1.38
N ALA A 229 -11.66 -8.00 -0.45
CA ALA A 229 -11.24 -6.61 -0.64
C ALA A 229 -10.26 -6.50 -1.81
N HIS A 230 -9.30 -7.42 -1.88
CA HIS A 230 -8.35 -7.49 -3.00
C HIS A 230 -9.05 -7.70 -4.35
N LEU A 231 -10.03 -8.59 -4.42
CA LEU A 231 -10.82 -8.82 -5.65
C LEU A 231 -11.58 -7.55 -6.07
N LEU A 232 -12.18 -6.82 -5.12
CA LEU A 232 -12.92 -5.58 -5.41
C LEU A 232 -11.98 -4.49 -5.93
N ILE A 233 -10.84 -4.27 -5.27
CA ILE A 233 -9.83 -3.30 -5.69
C ILE A 233 -9.33 -3.64 -7.10
N SER A 234 -9.03 -4.91 -7.40
CA SER A 234 -8.55 -5.33 -8.72
C SER A 234 -9.54 -5.05 -9.84
N LYS A 235 -10.84 -5.34 -9.62
CA LYS A 235 -11.91 -5.05 -10.59
C LYS A 235 -12.02 -3.53 -10.84
N PHE A 236 -11.89 -2.74 -9.79
CA PHE A 236 -11.94 -1.28 -9.90
C PHE A 236 -10.73 -0.73 -10.65
N LEU A 237 -9.52 -1.19 -10.32
CA LEU A 237 -8.29 -0.83 -11.04
C LEU A 237 -8.37 -1.22 -12.51
N LYS A 238 -8.82 -2.44 -12.84
CA LYS A 238 -9.03 -2.86 -14.24
C LYS A 238 -9.87 -1.84 -15.00
N LYS A 239 -11.06 -1.50 -14.48
CA LYS A 239 -11.97 -0.51 -15.09
C LYS A 239 -11.30 0.86 -15.28
N LYS A 240 -10.45 1.29 -14.33
CA LYS A 240 -9.75 2.59 -14.41
C LYS A 240 -8.56 2.58 -15.37
N LEU A 241 -8.00 1.40 -15.65
CA LEU A 241 -6.88 1.21 -16.57
C LEU A 241 -7.34 0.98 -18.01
N GLU A 242 -8.59 0.59 -18.23
CA GLU A 242 -9.16 0.41 -19.58
C GLU A 242 -9.00 1.71 -20.41
N GLY A 243 -8.46 1.56 -21.63
CA GLY A 243 -8.17 2.68 -22.53
C GLY A 243 -6.91 3.51 -22.17
N ARG A 244 -6.21 3.17 -21.10
CA ARG A 244 -4.95 3.84 -20.69
C ARG A 244 -3.70 2.99 -20.98
N ILE A 245 -3.90 1.70 -21.09
CA ILE A 245 -2.86 0.72 -21.40
C ILE A 245 -3.32 -0.01 -22.67
N ASN A 246 -2.84 0.43 -23.82
CA ASN A 246 -3.10 -0.18 -25.14
C ASN A 246 -1.92 -1.06 -25.54
#